data_be4abed2e42a7b34f644eebfa81af978
#
_entry.id   be4abed2e42a7b34f644eebfa81af978
#
_cell.length_a   1.000
_cell.length_b   1.000
_cell.length_c   1.000
_cell.angle_alpha   90.00
_cell.angle_beta   90.00
_cell.angle_gamma   90.00
#
_symmetry.space_group_name_H-M   'P 1'
#
loop_
_entity.id
_entity.type
_entity.pdbx_description
1 polymer ?
#
loop_
_entity_poly.entity_id
_entity_poly.type
_entity_poly.pdbx_seq_one_letter_code
_entity_poly.pdbx_strand_id
1 'polypeptide(L)'
;MAYALIDSNEVLGDTIETGKMFYLESRRIRQMNVTPTDATLGAVVTEVNLANLTDDLWESIHANFLEYGVLIFPGQHLSEQAQGQFALRFGNAEKMHPQQPGPSVQLSNQKANGEMVDPEDQGYRLLKGNEGWHTDSTYMPLAAKAGMLAALVVPPENGETEFADMRAAWDELDDDTQKKLEGFSAYHSLYYSQSRDGFNHTTDHSYGLHVKGAPLRPIVKTHPETGRKSIYTGRHAYGIPGMSPQASETLLSDLLDNACQPPRTYKHSWSVGDIAVWDNRCVMHRARPYDTNQPRILRASRISGEPESELAPTFADHRASDFRPSSNNEFALSS
;
A
#
# COMPACT_ATOMS: atom_id res chain seq x y z
N MET A 1 -65.27 -21.85 25.92
CA MET A 1 -65.69 -23.22 25.62
C MET A 1 -64.47 -23.90 25.02
N ALA A 2 -63.68 -24.61 25.76
CA ALA A 2 -63.88 -25.90 26.42
C ALA A 2 -63.71 -27.06 25.45
N TYR A 3 -62.56 -27.78 25.67
CA TYR A 3 -62.32 -29.22 25.55
C TYR A 3 -62.32 -29.87 24.14
N ALA A 4 -61.51 -30.82 23.80
CA ALA A 4 -60.96 -31.97 24.54
C ALA A 4 -59.71 -32.55 23.92
N LEU A 5 -58.86 -33.14 24.77
CA LEU A 5 -57.84 -34.17 24.53
C LEU A 5 -58.46 -35.46 23.98
N ILE A 6 -57.77 -36.19 23.12
CA ILE A 6 -57.81 -37.66 23.07
C ILE A 6 -56.37 -38.17 22.83
N ASP A 7 -55.94 -39.00 23.76
CA ASP A 7 -54.75 -39.83 23.76
C ASP A 7 -55.10 -41.21 23.15
N SER A 8 -54.21 -41.78 22.34
CA SER A 8 -54.13 -43.24 22.24
C SER A 8 -52.81 -43.67 21.59
N ASN A 9 -52.01 -44.33 22.41
CA ASN A 9 -50.90 -45.22 22.01
C ASN A 9 -51.40 -46.32 21.07
N GLU A 10 -50.63 -46.64 20.05
CA GLU A 10 -50.40 -48.00 19.57
C GLU A 10 -48.97 -48.21 19.09
N VAL A 11 -48.38 -49.27 19.63
CA VAL A 11 -47.04 -49.81 19.37
C VAL A 11 -47.14 -50.78 18.20
N LEU A 12 -46.18 -50.83 17.30
CA LEU A 12 -45.44 -52.00 16.81
C LEU A 12 -44.79 -51.78 15.42
N GLY A 13 -43.53 -52.14 15.34
CA GLY A 13 -42.91 -52.52 14.09
C GLY A 13 -41.42 -52.11 13.95
N ASP A 14 -40.52 -52.95 14.48
CA ASP A 14 -39.08 -52.91 14.22
C ASP A 14 -38.79 -52.99 12.72
N THR A 15 -38.02 -52.01 12.24
CA THR A 15 -37.06 -52.24 11.15
C THR A 15 -35.84 -51.33 11.41
N ILE A 16 -34.76 -51.98 11.74
CA ILE A 16 -33.43 -51.41 11.86
C ILE A 16 -32.93 -51.09 10.43
N GLU A 17 -33.03 -49.89 10.01
CA GLU A 17 -32.22 -49.38 8.91
C GLU A 17 -31.12 -48.48 9.46
N THR A 18 -29.89 -48.90 9.25
CA THR A 18 -28.66 -48.21 9.55
C THR A 18 -28.63 -46.83 8.89
N GLY A 19 -29.24 -45.84 9.50
CA GLY A 19 -29.16 -44.45 9.13
C GLY A 19 -27.74 -43.97 9.41
N LYS A 20 -26.97 -43.75 8.35
CA LYS A 20 -25.73 -42.98 8.41
C LYS A 20 -26.00 -41.68 9.13
N MET A 21 -25.49 -41.60 10.36
CA MET A 21 -25.41 -40.35 11.10
C MET A 21 -24.43 -39.47 10.32
N PHE A 22 -24.95 -38.62 9.45
CA PHE A 22 -24.17 -37.51 8.89
C PHE A 22 -23.80 -36.61 10.04
N TYR A 23 -22.60 -36.78 10.57
CA TYR A 23 -21.91 -35.74 11.30
C TYR A 23 -21.81 -34.59 10.35
N LEU A 24 -22.70 -33.63 10.46
CA LEU A 24 -22.42 -32.26 10.11
C LEU A 24 -21.30 -31.82 11.04
N GLU A 25 -20.07 -32.16 10.72
CA GLU A 25 -18.94 -31.35 11.15
C GLU A 25 -19.29 -29.93 10.70
N SER A 26 -19.81 -29.15 11.61
CA SER A 26 -19.81 -27.71 11.47
C SER A 26 -18.36 -27.35 11.18
N ARG A 27 -18.03 -27.12 9.90
CA ARG A 27 -16.80 -26.45 9.52
C ARG A 27 -16.79 -25.19 10.38
N ARG A 28 -16.07 -25.20 11.50
CA ARG A 28 -15.63 -23.97 12.13
C ARG A 28 -14.87 -23.25 11.03
N ILE A 29 -15.50 -22.29 10.37
CA ILE A 29 -14.82 -21.31 9.58
C ILE A 29 -13.74 -20.81 10.54
N ARG A 30 -12.48 -21.08 10.26
CA ARG A 30 -11.38 -20.54 11.06
C ARG A 30 -11.52 -19.04 10.91
N GLN A 31 -12.09 -18.41 11.91
CA GLN A 31 -12.32 -16.99 11.92
C GLN A 31 -10.96 -16.37 12.21
N MET A 32 -10.40 -15.62 11.23
CA MET A 32 -9.19 -14.85 11.47
C MET A 32 -9.44 -13.88 12.62
N ASN A 33 -8.42 -13.61 13.42
CA ASN A 33 -8.48 -12.62 14.48
C ASN A 33 -7.93 -11.27 13.95
N VAL A 34 -8.70 -10.20 14.12
CA VAL A 34 -8.34 -8.85 13.70
C VAL A 34 -8.25 -7.97 14.95
N THR A 35 -7.06 -7.43 15.20
CA THR A 35 -6.80 -6.55 16.34
C THR A 35 -6.40 -5.18 15.80
N PRO A 36 -7.24 -4.14 15.95
CA PRO A 36 -6.87 -2.79 15.57
C PRO A 36 -5.62 -2.30 16.31
N THR A 37 -4.85 -1.42 15.71
CA THR A 37 -3.76 -0.71 16.38
C THR A 37 -4.31 0.40 17.27
N ASP A 38 -3.45 1.08 18.02
CA ASP A 38 -3.80 2.27 18.84
C ASP A 38 -3.87 3.56 18.02
N ALA A 39 -3.56 3.49 16.72
CA ALA A 39 -3.69 4.61 15.79
C ALA A 39 -5.07 4.61 15.11
N THR A 40 -5.35 5.65 14.31
CA THR A 40 -6.59 5.74 13.53
C THR A 40 -6.65 4.78 12.34
N LEU A 41 -5.53 4.12 12.03
CA LEU A 41 -5.37 3.15 10.95
C LEU A 41 -4.62 1.91 11.44
N GLY A 42 -4.77 0.84 10.67
CA GLY A 42 -4.00 -0.38 10.83
C GLY A 42 -4.65 -1.41 11.74
N ALA A 43 -4.51 -2.67 11.35
CA ALA A 43 -4.87 -3.82 12.17
C ALA A 43 -3.87 -4.97 12.00
N VAL A 44 -3.65 -5.73 13.07
CA VAL A 44 -2.89 -6.98 13.07
C VAL A 44 -3.86 -8.15 12.86
N VAL A 45 -3.60 -8.96 11.85
CA VAL A 45 -4.44 -10.11 11.46
C VAL A 45 -3.68 -11.39 11.74
N THR A 46 -4.24 -12.21 12.62
CA THR A 46 -3.68 -13.52 13.02
C THR A 46 -4.66 -14.66 12.73
N GLU A 47 -4.24 -15.88 12.98
CA GLU A 47 -5.03 -17.10 12.74
C GLU A 47 -5.43 -17.30 11.25
N VAL A 48 -4.69 -16.72 10.32
CA VAL A 48 -4.87 -16.86 8.89
C VAL A 48 -3.58 -17.35 8.23
N ASN A 49 -3.71 -18.15 7.18
CA ASN A 49 -2.61 -18.57 6.32
C ASN A 49 -2.82 -17.99 4.92
N LEU A 50 -2.03 -16.98 4.57
CA LEU A 50 -2.14 -16.27 3.29
C LEU A 50 -1.79 -17.12 2.07
N ALA A 51 -1.02 -18.21 2.26
CA ALA A 51 -0.71 -19.13 1.16
C ALA A 51 -1.91 -20.01 0.75
N ASN A 52 -2.95 -20.12 1.60
CA ASN A 52 -4.10 -21.01 1.41
C ASN A 52 -5.42 -20.29 1.78
N LEU A 53 -5.70 -19.17 1.12
CA LEU A 53 -6.92 -18.39 1.36
C LEU A 53 -8.12 -19.02 0.66
N THR A 54 -9.24 -19.10 1.39
CA THR A 54 -10.58 -19.31 0.79
C THR A 54 -11.16 -17.95 0.35
N ASP A 55 -12.20 -17.98 -0.48
CA ASP A 55 -12.84 -16.73 -0.91
C ASP A 55 -13.52 -16.00 0.24
N ASP A 56 -14.14 -16.70 1.20
CA ASP A 56 -14.75 -16.11 2.41
C ASP A 56 -13.69 -15.37 3.27
N LEU A 57 -12.50 -15.98 3.46
CA LEU A 57 -11.40 -15.31 4.17
C LEU A 57 -10.88 -14.11 3.40
N TRP A 58 -10.82 -14.21 2.08
CA TRP A 58 -10.42 -13.09 1.23
C TRP A 58 -11.41 -11.92 1.36
N GLU A 59 -12.70 -12.16 1.26
CA GLU A 59 -13.73 -11.12 1.43
C GLU A 59 -13.59 -10.42 2.78
N SER A 60 -13.34 -11.20 3.84
CA SER A 60 -13.09 -10.65 5.17
C SER A 60 -11.79 -9.82 5.24
N ILE A 61 -10.69 -10.28 4.62
CA ILE A 61 -9.44 -9.52 4.53
C ILE A 61 -9.66 -8.22 3.76
N HIS A 62 -10.37 -8.27 2.62
CA HIS A 62 -10.63 -7.09 1.81
C HIS A 62 -11.50 -6.06 2.54
N ALA A 63 -12.53 -6.49 3.26
CA ALA A 63 -13.35 -5.60 4.08
C ALA A 63 -12.51 -4.90 5.18
N ASN A 64 -11.64 -5.65 5.87
CA ASN A 64 -10.72 -5.07 6.86
C ASN A 64 -9.66 -4.15 6.22
N PHE A 65 -9.18 -4.47 5.02
CA PHE A 65 -8.26 -3.61 4.28
C PHE A 65 -8.88 -2.23 3.98
N LEU A 66 -10.15 -2.21 3.56
CA LEU A 66 -10.87 -0.95 3.32
C LEU A 66 -11.14 -0.18 4.61
N GLU A 67 -11.43 -0.87 5.70
CA GLU A 67 -11.70 -0.25 7.01
C GLU A 67 -10.41 0.35 7.61
N TYR A 68 -9.37 -0.47 7.75
CA TYR A 68 -8.17 -0.08 8.48
C TYR A 68 -7.09 0.58 7.60
N GLY A 69 -7.13 0.43 6.27
CA GLY A 69 -6.15 0.97 5.34
C GLY A 69 -4.78 0.28 5.39
N VAL A 70 -4.41 -0.37 6.48
CA VAL A 70 -3.17 -1.15 6.66
C VAL A 70 -3.48 -2.45 7.38
N LEU A 71 -3.03 -3.57 6.83
CA LEU A 71 -3.10 -4.86 7.50
C LEU A 71 -1.71 -5.45 7.68
N ILE A 72 -1.42 -5.92 8.89
CA ILE A 72 -0.18 -6.62 9.24
C ILE A 72 -0.52 -8.08 9.51
N PHE A 73 0.21 -8.97 8.84
CA PHE A 73 0.10 -10.43 8.99
C PHE A 73 1.42 -10.97 9.52
N PRO A 74 1.54 -11.20 10.83
CA PRO A 74 2.78 -11.68 11.43
C PRO A 74 3.18 -13.09 10.97
N GLY A 75 4.46 -13.33 10.77
CA GLY A 75 5.06 -14.65 10.63
C GLY A 75 4.53 -15.53 9.49
N GLN A 76 4.11 -14.96 8.36
CA GLN A 76 3.54 -15.70 7.24
C GLN A 76 4.58 -16.47 6.43
N HIS A 77 5.83 -16.01 6.38
CA HIS A 77 6.95 -16.64 5.66
C HIS A 77 6.61 -17.06 4.21
N LEU A 78 5.88 -16.21 3.49
CA LEU A 78 5.43 -16.53 2.13
C LEU A 78 6.61 -16.73 1.17
N SER A 79 6.52 -17.73 0.29
CA SER A 79 7.34 -17.80 -0.90
C SER A 79 7.04 -16.61 -1.83
N GLU A 80 7.91 -16.32 -2.79
CA GLU A 80 7.67 -15.26 -3.78
C GLU A 80 6.38 -15.53 -4.57
N GLN A 81 6.17 -16.77 -4.98
CA GLN A 81 4.96 -17.18 -5.68
C GLN A 81 3.70 -16.96 -4.84
N ALA A 82 3.71 -17.37 -3.57
CA ALA A 82 2.55 -17.22 -2.69
C ALA A 82 2.25 -15.74 -2.39
N GLN A 83 3.29 -14.91 -2.18
CA GLN A 83 3.10 -13.46 -2.05
C GLN A 83 2.51 -12.86 -3.31
N GLY A 84 3.00 -13.25 -4.49
CA GLY A 84 2.47 -12.80 -5.76
C GLY A 84 0.99 -13.17 -5.95
N GLN A 85 0.62 -14.40 -5.61
CA GLN A 85 -0.78 -14.84 -5.66
C GLN A 85 -1.68 -14.05 -4.69
N PHE A 86 -1.19 -13.79 -3.49
CA PHE A 86 -1.92 -12.95 -2.53
C PHE A 86 -2.04 -11.51 -3.03
N ALA A 87 -0.98 -10.92 -3.56
CA ALA A 87 -1.00 -9.57 -4.13
C ALA A 87 -2.03 -9.43 -5.27
N LEU A 88 -2.11 -10.42 -6.15
CA LEU A 88 -3.05 -10.44 -7.27
C LEU A 88 -4.53 -10.53 -6.85
N ARG A 89 -4.83 -10.86 -5.59
CA ARG A 89 -6.20 -10.76 -5.06
C ARG A 89 -6.67 -9.31 -4.94
N PHE A 90 -5.76 -8.35 -4.75
CA PHE A 90 -6.08 -6.93 -4.70
C PHE A 90 -6.23 -6.28 -6.08
N GLY A 91 -5.71 -6.90 -7.14
CA GLY A 91 -5.75 -6.37 -8.50
C GLY A 91 -4.53 -6.77 -9.34
N ASN A 92 -4.36 -6.12 -10.47
CA ASN A 92 -3.24 -6.40 -11.37
C ASN A 92 -1.91 -5.92 -10.77
N ALA A 93 -0.84 -6.70 -10.95
CA ALA A 93 0.48 -6.29 -10.54
C ALA A 93 0.99 -5.11 -11.38
N GLU A 94 1.56 -4.10 -10.72
CA GLU A 94 2.31 -3.06 -11.37
C GLU A 94 3.75 -3.54 -11.64
N LYS A 95 4.24 -3.33 -12.85
CA LYS A 95 5.63 -3.63 -13.20
C LYS A 95 6.52 -2.49 -12.75
N MET A 96 7.35 -2.71 -11.74
CA MET A 96 8.34 -1.75 -11.25
C MET A 96 9.66 -1.81 -12.02
N HIS A 97 9.82 -2.75 -12.93
CA HIS A 97 10.95 -2.87 -13.84
C HIS A 97 10.49 -3.59 -15.13
N PRO A 98 10.95 -3.17 -16.33
CA PRO A 98 10.54 -3.79 -17.60
C PRO A 98 10.78 -5.31 -17.66
N GLN A 99 11.91 -5.75 -17.11
CA GLN A 99 12.33 -7.15 -17.08
C GLN A 99 11.90 -7.90 -15.82
N GLN A 100 10.99 -7.34 -15.03
CA GLN A 100 10.50 -7.99 -13.80
C GLN A 100 9.80 -9.31 -14.14
N PRO A 101 10.31 -10.45 -13.63
CA PRO A 101 9.80 -11.76 -14.03
C PRO A 101 8.47 -12.12 -13.36
N GLY A 102 8.10 -11.43 -12.29
CA GLY A 102 6.92 -11.71 -11.48
C GLY A 102 6.30 -10.44 -10.87
N PRO A 103 5.31 -10.59 -10.00
CA PRO A 103 4.60 -9.47 -9.38
C PRO A 103 5.36 -8.81 -8.23
N SER A 104 6.61 -9.19 -7.98
CA SER A 104 7.41 -8.68 -6.85
C SER A 104 8.84 -8.33 -7.24
N VAL A 105 9.44 -7.42 -6.46
CA VAL A 105 10.85 -7.04 -6.53
C VAL A 105 11.45 -7.01 -5.12
N GLN A 106 12.77 -7.17 -5.01
CA GLN A 106 13.46 -6.98 -3.73
C GLN A 106 13.84 -5.52 -3.54
N LEU A 107 13.54 -5.00 -2.35
CA LEU A 107 14.07 -3.75 -1.82
C LEU A 107 15.18 -4.12 -0.83
N SER A 108 16.43 -3.97 -1.24
CA SER A 108 17.58 -4.48 -0.54
C SER A 108 18.70 -3.45 -0.53
N ASN A 109 19.32 -3.23 0.64
CA ASN A 109 20.59 -2.53 0.76
C ASN A 109 21.81 -3.48 0.68
N GLN A 110 21.58 -4.74 0.29
CA GLN A 110 22.63 -5.74 0.05
C GLN A 110 22.57 -6.21 -1.40
N LYS A 111 23.74 -6.24 -2.06
CA LYS A 111 23.90 -6.75 -3.42
C LYS A 111 23.79 -8.29 -3.45
N ALA A 112 23.59 -8.86 -4.63
CA ALA A 112 23.48 -10.32 -4.79
C ALA A 112 24.76 -11.09 -4.36
N ASN A 113 25.92 -10.43 -4.37
CA ASN A 113 27.20 -10.99 -3.91
C ASN A 113 27.39 -10.90 -2.38
N GLY A 114 26.42 -10.35 -1.64
CA GLY A 114 26.46 -10.17 -0.19
C GLY A 114 27.09 -8.86 0.29
N GLU A 115 27.66 -8.05 -0.61
CA GLU A 115 28.19 -6.73 -0.28
C GLU A 115 27.05 -5.73 -0.02
N MET A 116 27.29 -4.76 0.86
CA MET A 116 26.35 -3.67 1.08
C MET A 116 26.37 -2.70 -0.11
N VAL A 117 25.23 -2.09 -0.38
CA VAL A 117 25.09 -1.06 -1.42
C VAL A 117 25.85 0.20 -0.96
N ASP A 118 26.70 0.73 -1.84
CA ASP A 118 27.48 1.94 -1.55
C ASP A 118 26.51 3.16 -1.47
N PRO A 119 26.71 4.11 -0.53
CA PRO A 119 25.95 5.35 -0.46
C PRO A 119 25.93 6.18 -1.75
N GLU A 120 26.96 6.05 -2.59
CA GLU A 120 27.02 6.72 -3.90
C GLU A 120 26.24 5.98 -5.01
N ASP A 121 25.83 4.72 -4.77
CA ASP A 121 25.04 3.95 -5.72
C ASP A 121 23.61 4.52 -5.85
N GLN A 122 23.10 4.56 -7.07
CA GLN A 122 21.71 4.99 -7.35
C GLN A 122 20.67 4.19 -6.55
N GLY A 123 20.88 2.89 -6.37
CA GLY A 123 20.01 2.04 -5.57
C GLY A 123 19.90 2.49 -4.11
N TYR A 124 21.03 2.89 -3.51
CA TYR A 124 21.02 3.47 -2.15
C TYR A 124 20.21 4.76 -2.08
N ARG A 125 20.40 5.65 -3.05
CA ARG A 125 19.68 6.94 -3.14
C ARG A 125 18.17 6.76 -3.22
N LEU A 126 17.72 5.75 -3.97
CA LEU A 126 16.30 5.41 -4.05
C LEU A 126 15.77 4.84 -2.71
N LEU A 127 16.54 3.98 -2.05
CA LEU A 127 16.18 3.48 -0.71
C LEU A 127 16.10 4.62 0.30
N LYS A 128 17.07 5.53 0.28
CA LYS A 128 17.07 6.72 1.13
C LYS A 128 15.87 7.63 0.88
N GLY A 129 15.48 7.78 -0.37
CA GLY A 129 14.28 8.51 -0.75
C GLY A 129 12.99 7.96 -0.12
N ASN A 130 12.93 6.66 0.18
CA ASN A 130 11.77 6.05 0.85
C ASN A 130 11.64 6.44 2.34
N GLU A 131 12.60 7.16 2.92
CA GLU A 131 12.47 7.73 4.27
C GLU A 131 11.56 8.98 4.32
N GLY A 132 11.26 9.59 3.18
CA GLY A 132 10.26 10.65 3.07
C GLY A 132 8.84 10.09 2.97
N TRP A 133 7.87 10.73 3.60
CA TRP A 133 6.46 10.36 3.50
C TRP A 133 5.96 10.38 2.06
N HIS A 134 5.42 9.28 1.57
CA HIS A 134 4.96 9.14 0.19
C HIS A 134 3.81 8.15 0.04
N THR A 135 3.15 8.28 -1.09
CA THR A 135 2.27 7.27 -1.66
C THR A 135 2.92 6.75 -2.93
N ASP A 136 2.86 5.43 -3.13
CA ASP A 136 3.50 4.78 -4.27
C ASP A 136 2.94 5.26 -5.62
N SER A 137 3.83 5.36 -6.61
CA SER A 137 3.49 5.56 -8.01
C SER A 137 2.66 6.81 -8.34
N THR A 138 2.56 7.77 -7.41
CA THR A 138 1.81 9.02 -7.68
C THR A 138 2.42 9.83 -8.82
N TYR A 139 3.70 9.66 -9.10
CA TYR A 139 4.45 10.25 -10.21
C TYR A 139 4.26 9.52 -11.54
N MET A 140 3.59 8.35 -11.56
CA MET A 140 3.21 7.64 -12.78
C MET A 140 1.85 8.16 -13.27
N PRO A 141 1.56 8.15 -14.58
CA PRO A 141 0.22 8.49 -15.07
C PRO A 141 -0.89 7.70 -14.39
N LEU A 142 -0.72 6.39 -14.23
CA LEU A 142 -1.58 5.51 -13.46
C LEU A 142 -0.93 5.24 -12.09
N ALA A 143 -1.55 5.68 -11.00
CA ALA A 143 -1.03 5.45 -9.65
C ALA A 143 -1.31 4.04 -9.14
N ALA A 144 -0.55 3.60 -8.15
CA ALA A 144 -0.77 2.31 -7.50
C ALA A 144 -1.99 2.34 -6.57
N LYS A 145 -2.79 1.26 -6.60
CA LYS A 145 -3.91 1.03 -5.67
C LYS A 145 -3.41 0.60 -4.30
N ALA A 146 -2.48 -0.34 -4.25
CA ALA A 146 -1.98 -0.90 -3.01
C ALA A 146 -0.49 -1.24 -3.08
N GLY A 147 0.15 -1.24 -1.93
CA GLY A 147 1.50 -1.74 -1.75
C GLY A 147 1.53 -2.90 -0.75
N MET A 148 2.47 -3.81 -0.92
CA MET A 148 2.71 -4.94 -0.03
C MET A 148 4.20 -5.15 0.17
N LEU A 149 4.60 -5.41 1.39
CA LEU A 149 5.98 -5.78 1.76
C LEU A 149 5.98 -7.09 2.53
N ALA A 150 6.95 -7.95 2.23
CA ALA A 150 7.29 -9.14 3.00
C ALA A 150 8.69 -9.00 3.57
N ALA A 151 8.87 -9.24 4.86
CA ALA A 151 10.17 -9.15 5.52
C ALA A 151 10.97 -10.46 5.32
N LEU A 152 12.09 -10.37 4.62
CA LEU A 152 13.02 -11.48 4.39
C LEU A 152 14.23 -11.42 5.31
N VAL A 153 14.84 -10.24 5.45
CA VAL A 153 15.92 -9.95 6.38
C VAL A 153 15.64 -8.59 7.01
N VAL A 154 15.74 -8.51 8.31
CA VAL A 154 15.52 -7.27 9.07
C VAL A 154 16.75 -6.91 9.88
N PRO A 155 17.10 -5.63 10.01
CA PRO A 155 18.18 -5.21 10.90
C PRO A 155 17.80 -5.48 12.36
N PRO A 156 18.77 -5.63 13.27
CA PRO A 156 18.50 -5.91 14.68
C PRO A 156 17.75 -4.77 15.39
N GLU A 157 17.92 -3.54 14.91
CA GLU A 157 17.28 -2.33 15.45
C GLU A 157 16.82 -1.41 14.33
N ASN A 158 15.73 -0.71 14.53
CA ASN A 158 15.16 0.27 13.59
C ASN A 158 14.73 -0.35 12.23
N GLY A 159 14.62 0.47 11.19
CA GLY A 159 14.20 0.01 9.85
C GLY A 159 12.72 -0.32 9.75
N GLU A 160 11.92 0.20 10.66
CA GLU A 160 10.47 0.06 10.65
C GLU A 160 9.87 0.69 9.39
N THR A 161 8.61 0.39 9.13
CA THR A 161 7.78 1.14 8.19
C THR A 161 6.71 1.89 8.97
N GLU A 162 6.61 3.20 8.74
CA GLU A 162 5.54 4.02 9.28
C GLU A 162 4.47 4.24 8.22
N PHE A 163 3.22 4.30 8.68
CA PHE A 163 2.02 4.56 7.89
C PHE A 163 1.27 5.75 8.47
N ALA A 164 0.63 6.56 7.61
CA ALA A 164 -0.16 7.72 8.03
C ALA A 164 -1.57 7.65 7.41
N ASP A 165 -2.59 7.85 8.25
CA ASP A 165 -4.01 7.87 7.85
C ASP A 165 -4.41 9.23 7.27
N MET A 166 -4.47 9.29 5.96
CA MET A 166 -4.82 10.52 5.25
C MET A 166 -6.32 10.82 5.29
N ARG A 167 -7.16 9.82 5.69
CA ARG A 167 -8.60 9.99 5.93
C ARG A 167 -8.81 10.77 7.24
N ALA A 168 -8.20 10.29 8.32
CA ALA A 168 -8.28 10.97 9.61
C ALA A 168 -7.63 12.37 9.56
N ALA A 169 -6.59 12.55 8.74
CA ALA A 169 -5.99 13.86 8.50
C ALA A 169 -6.97 14.81 7.79
N TRP A 170 -7.79 14.32 6.86
CA TRP A 170 -8.84 15.09 6.23
C TRP A 170 -9.97 15.43 7.22
N ASP A 171 -10.44 14.44 7.98
CA ASP A 171 -11.57 14.56 8.89
C ASP A 171 -11.30 15.58 10.03
N GLU A 172 -10.03 15.86 10.35
CA GLU A 172 -9.63 16.82 11.40
C GLU A 172 -9.51 18.28 10.91
N LEU A 173 -9.55 18.50 9.60
CA LEU A 173 -9.52 19.85 9.05
C LEU A 173 -10.85 20.58 9.28
N ASP A 174 -10.78 21.88 9.53
CA ASP A 174 -11.97 22.72 9.57
C ASP A 174 -12.65 22.83 8.18
N ASP A 175 -13.95 23.14 8.19
CA ASP A 175 -14.79 23.19 6.99
C ASP A 175 -14.27 24.18 5.92
N ASP A 176 -13.68 25.30 6.32
CA ASP A 176 -13.19 26.32 5.39
C ASP A 176 -11.90 25.84 4.71
N THR A 177 -11.02 25.17 5.46
CA THR A 177 -9.82 24.52 4.92
C THR A 177 -10.20 23.37 3.98
N GLN A 178 -11.16 22.52 4.37
CA GLN A 178 -11.65 21.44 3.51
C GLN A 178 -12.17 21.97 2.17
N LYS A 179 -13.07 22.97 2.19
CA LYS A 179 -13.61 23.60 0.97
C LYS A 179 -12.53 24.18 0.07
N LYS A 180 -11.52 24.81 0.67
CA LYS A 180 -10.38 25.38 -0.07
C LYS A 180 -9.56 24.30 -0.77
N LEU A 181 -9.27 23.19 -0.09
CA LEU A 181 -8.44 22.12 -0.60
C LEU A 181 -9.12 21.29 -1.73
N GLU A 182 -10.44 21.14 -1.70
CA GLU A 182 -11.20 20.41 -2.73
C GLU A 182 -11.02 20.99 -4.14
N GLY A 183 -10.69 22.29 -4.25
CA GLY A 183 -10.42 22.96 -5.54
C GLY A 183 -8.98 22.83 -6.02
N PHE A 184 -8.07 22.22 -5.24
CA PHE A 184 -6.66 22.21 -5.56
C PHE A 184 -6.18 20.85 -6.08
N SER A 185 -5.20 20.94 -7.00
CA SER A 185 -4.43 19.80 -7.49
C SER A 185 -2.94 20.14 -7.44
N ALA A 186 -2.10 19.14 -7.30
CA ALA A 186 -0.65 19.30 -7.34
C ALA A 186 -0.03 18.38 -8.40
N TYR A 187 1.07 18.81 -8.98
CA TYR A 187 1.89 17.95 -9.83
C TYR A 187 2.67 16.96 -8.99
N HIS A 188 2.90 15.76 -9.51
CA HIS A 188 3.70 14.73 -8.88
C HIS A 188 4.87 14.31 -9.76
N SER A 189 6.10 14.30 -9.20
CA SER A 189 7.31 13.96 -9.95
C SER A 189 8.34 13.27 -9.08
N LEU A 190 8.90 12.16 -9.58
CA LEU A 190 10.05 11.52 -8.94
C LEU A 190 11.31 12.37 -9.11
N TYR A 191 11.49 13.06 -10.24
CA TYR A 191 12.61 13.99 -10.43
C TYR A 191 12.60 15.11 -9.38
N TYR A 192 11.42 15.68 -9.10
CA TYR A 192 11.28 16.70 -8.06
C TYR A 192 11.74 16.19 -6.69
N SER A 193 11.20 15.06 -6.26
CA SER A 193 11.48 14.53 -4.92
C SER A 193 12.95 14.08 -4.77
N GLN A 194 13.54 13.48 -5.81
CA GLN A 194 14.94 13.09 -5.80
C GLN A 194 15.87 14.30 -5.81
N SER A 195 15.55 15.36 -6.57
CA SER A 195 16.35 16.59 -6.57
C SER A 195 16.39 17.28 -5.21
N ARG A 196 15.33 17.19 -4.42
CA ARG A 196 15.29 17.71 -3.03
C ARG A 196 16.25 16.96 -2.10
N ASP A 197 16.49 15.69 -2.36
CA ASP A 197 17.49 14.87 -1.64
C ASP A 197 18.90 15.04 -2.23
N GLY A 198 19.10 15.97 -3.18
CA GLY A 198 20.39 16.26 -3.82
C GLY A 198 20.71 15.33 -4.99
N PHE A 199 19.74 14.54 -5.48
CA PHE A 199 19.96 13.57 -6.57
C PHE A 199 19.34 14.03 -7.87
N ASN A 200 20.17 14.40 -8.84
CA ASN A 200 19.75 14.75 -10.20
C ASN A 200 20.00 13.56 -11.15
N HIS A 201 18.91 12.99 -11.65
CA HIS A 201 18.95 11.87 -12.57
C HIS A 201 18.94 12.36 -14.02
N THR A 202 20.00 12.09 -14.75
CA THR A 202 20.12 12.42 -16.19
C THR A 202 20.03 11.20 -17.09
N THR A 203 20.20 10.01 -16.52
CA THR A 203 20.09 8.71 -17.21
C THR A 203 19.32 7.75 -16.32
N ASP A 204 18.65 6.78 -16.94
CA ASP A 204 17.70 5.94 -16.27
C ASP A 204 18.10 4.47 -16.22
N HIS A 205 17.85 3.89 -15.03
CA HIS A 205 17.68 2.46 -14.81
C HIS A 205 16.63 2.18 -13.72
N SER A 206 15.80 3.17 -13.38
CA SER A 206 14.89 3.11 -12.24
C SER A 206 13.45 3.37 -12.64
N TYR A 207 12.55 2.63 -12.03
CA TYR A 207 11.12 2.87 -12.11
C TYR A 207 10.78 4.31 -11.69
N GLY A 208 9.89 4.96 -12.45
CA GLY A 208 9.40 6.31 -12.15
C GLY A 208 10.19 7.46 -12.78
N LEU A 209 11.39 7.19 -13.30
CA LEU A 209 12.13 8.17 -14.13
C LEU A 209 11.71 7.98 -15.59
N HIS A 210 10.83 8.83 -16.08
CA HIS A 210 10.21 8.71 -17.41
C HIS A 210 9.93 10.08 -18.03
N VAL A 211 9.59 10.10 -19.33
CA VAL A 211 9.31 11.30 -20.12
C VAL A 211 7.81 11.55 -20.37
N LYS A 212 6.93 10.83 -19.67
CA LYS A 212 5.47 10.96 -19.83
C LYS A 212 4.87 12.24 -19.23
N GLY A 213 5.70 13.05 -18.57
CA GLY A 213 5.28 14.26 -17.86
C GLY A 213 4.86 13.99 -16.42
N ALA A 214 4.60 15.08 -15.69
CA ALA A 214 4.13 15.03 -14.31
C ALA A 214 2.61 14.88 -14.26
N PRO A 215 2.06 13.86 -13.61
CA PRO A 215 0.61 13.75 -13.34
C PRO A 215 0.14 14.92 -12.47
N LEU A 216 -1.00 15.50 -12.82
CA LEU A 216 -1.72 16.47 -11.99
C LEU A 216 -2.82 15.75 -11.22
N ARG A 217 -2.70 15.69 -9.90
CA ARG A 217 -3.60 14.94 -9.02
C ARG A 217 -4.31 15.86 -8.03
N PRO A 218 -5.60 15.60 -7.74
CA PRO A 218 -6.31 16.37 -6.72
C PRO A 218 -5.63 16.17 -5.36
N ILE A 219 -5.57 17.25 -4.56
CA ILE A 219 -5.05 17.19 -3.17
C ILE A 219 -6.06 16.48 -2.26
N VAL A 220 -7.33 16.48 -2.61
CA VAL A 220 -8.38 15.74 -1.91
C VAL A 220 -8.88 14.62 -2.82
N LYS A 221 -8.67 13.38 -2.39
CA LYS A 221 -9.11 12.19 -3.11
C LYS A 221 -10.33 11.57 -2.45
N THR A 222 -11.34 11.23 -3.24
CA THR A 222 -12.45 10.40 -2.78
C THR A 222 -12.11 8.93 -3.08
N HIS A 223 -12.12 8.10 -2.07
CA HIS A 223 -11.83 6.68 -2.19
C HIS A 223 -12.93 5.97 -3.00
N PRO A 224 -12.60 5.25 -4.08
CA PRO A 224 -13.61 4.74 -5.02
C PRO A 224 -14.54 3.66 -4.43
N GLU A 225 -14.09 2.91 -3.43
CA GLU A 225 -14.88 1.82 -2.82
C GLU A 225 -15.58 2.26 -1.52
N THR A 226 -15.00 3.17 -0.73
CA THR A 226 -15.57 3.57 0.57
C THR A 226 -16.27 4.92 0.54
N GLY A 227 -16.02 5.74 -0.48
CA GLY A 227 -16.53 7.11 -0.58
C GLY A 227 -15.88 8.10 0.40
N ARG A 228 -14.98 7.65 1.30
CA ARG A 228 -14.29 8.53 2.25
C ARG A 228 -13.29 9.42 1.52
N LYS A 229 -13.18 10.66 1.96
CA LYS A 229 -12.16 11.58 1.48
C LYS A 229 -10.85 11.41 2.24
N SER A 230 -9.76 11.72 1.57
CA SER A 230 -8.41 11.70 2.14
C SER A 230 -7.56 12.82 1.54
N ILE A 231 -6.59 13.32 2.27
CA ILE A 231 -5.55 14.19 1.73
C ILE A 231 -4.62 13.35 0.85
N TYR A 232 -4.37 13.80 -0.38
CA TYR A 232 -3.53 13.10 -1.34
C TYR A 232 -2.32 13.95 -1.73
N THR A 233 -1.24 13.83 -0.96
CA THR A 233 0.00 14.59 -1.09
C THR A 233 1.21 13.67 -0.82
N GLY A 234 2.35 14.23 -0.44
CA GLY A 234 3.56 13.53 -0.07
C GLY A 234 4.79 14.12 -0.78
N ARG A 235 5.95 13.53 -0.57
CA ARG A 235 7.24 14.04 -1.06
C ARG A 235 7.31 14.27 -2.57
N HIS A 236 6.46 13.60 -3.35
CA HIS A 236 6.44 13.72 -4.81
C HIS A 236 5.59 14.89 -5.30
N ALA A 237 4.72 15.46 -4.44
CA ALA A 237 3.81 16.55 -4.78
C ALA A 237 4.55 17.90 -4.82
N TYR A 238 4.26 18.70 -5.85
CA TYR A 238 4.80 20.06 -6.00
C TYR A 238 3.89 20.91 -6.87
N GLY A 239 4.01 22.22 -6.76
CA GLY A 239 3.40 23.16 -7.68
C GLY A 239 1.88 22.99 -7.82
N ILE A 240 1.12 23.89 -7.21
CA ILE A 240 -0.33 23.96 -7.33
C ILE A 240 -0.66 24.97 -8.41
N PRO A 241 -1.41 24.61 -9.48
CA PRO A 241 -1.80 25.56 -10.53
C PRO A 241 -2.43 26.83 -9.98
N GLY A 242 -1.97 27.99 -10.41
CA GLY A 242 -2.46 29.29 -9.97
C GLY A 242 -1.81 29.81 -8.67
N MET A 243 -0.96 29.03 -7.99
CA MET A 243 -0.19 29.46 -6.86
C MET A 243 1.28 29.76 -7.20
N SER A 244 1.91 30.67 -6.43
CA SER A 244 3.36 30.81 -6.50
C SER A 244 4.05 29.52 -6.03
N PRO A 245 5.29 29.23 -6.51
CA PRO A 245 6.04 28.05 -6.04
C PRO A 245 6.18 27.99 -4.52
N GLN A 246 6.50 29.12 -3.88
CA GLN A 246 6.65 29.22 -2.43
C GLN A 246 5.34 28.93 -1.70
N ALA A 247 4.21 29.49 -2.14
CA ALA A 247 2.91 29.24 -1.51
C ALA A 247 2.47 27.79 -1.65
N SER A 248 2.76 27.18 -2.83
CA SER A 248 2.48 25.75 -3.06
C SER A 248 3.32 24.88 -2.14
N GLU A 249 4.61 25.16 -2.01
CA GLU A 249 5.51 24.38 -1.15
C GLU A 249 5.09 24.50 0.33
N THR A 250 4.80 25.69 0.80
CA THR A 250 4.33 25.91 2.18
C THR A 250 3.05 25.11 2.45
N LEU A 251 2.03 25.24 1.59
CA LEU A 251 0.77 24.52 1.78
C LEU A 251 0.95 23.00 1.79
N LEU A 252 1.72 22.46 0.83
CA LEU A 252 1.95 21.01 0.73
C LEU A 252 2.76 20.48 1.93
N SER A 253 3.74 21.26 2.42
CA SER A 253 4.52 20.90 3.61
C SER A 253 3.66 20.94 4.88
N ASP A 254 2.88 22.00 5.08
CA ASP A 254 2.00 22.14 6.25
C ASP A 254 0.96 21.00 6.32
N LEU A 255 0.38 20.63 5.17
CA LEU A 255 -0.54 19.49 5.09
C LEU A 255 0.15 18.18 5.46
N LEU A 256 1.37 17.97 4.98
CA LEU A 256 2.14 16.75 5.25
C LEU A 256 2.52 16.68 6.74
N ASP A 257 3.04 17.77 7.31
CA ASP A 257 3.47 17.84 8.69
C ASP A 257 2.29 17.68 9.67
N ASN A 258 1.13 18.23 9.32
CA ASN A 258 -0.10 18.04 10.11
C ASN A 258 -0.59 16.59 10.01
N ALA A 259 -0.68 16.02 8.80
CA ALA A 259 -1.23 14.69 8.59
C ALA A 259 -0.41 13.58 9.30
N CYS A 260 0.93 13.70 9.29
CA CYS A 260 1.84 12.65 9.74
C CYS A 260 2.20 12.76 11.24
N GLN A 261 1.19 12.96 12.09
CA GLN A 261 1.31 13.06 13.55
C GLN A 261 0.43 12.02 14.25
N PRO A 262 0.82 11.55 15.46
CA PRO A 262 -0.09 10.76 16.28
C PRO A 262 -1.41 11.53 16.55
N PRO A 263 -2.54 10.83 16.66
CA PRO A 263 -2.74 9.37 16.59
C PRO A 263 -2.88 8.82 15.16
N ARG A 264 -2.65 9.63 14.12
CA ARG A 264 -2.82 9.26 12.70
C ARG A 264 -1.64 8.47 12.13
N THR A 265 -0.63 8.16 12.92
CA THR A 265 0.53 7.39 12.47
C THR A 265 0.66 6.07 13.20
N TYR A 266 0.98 5.01 12.47
CA TYR A 266 1.31 3.69 12.99
C TYR A 266 2.69 3.27 12.52
N LYS A 267 3.52 2.74 13.42
CA LYS A 267 4.88 2.26 13.14
C LYS A 267 4.95 0.75 13.31
N HIS A 268 5.23 0.03 12.22
CA HIS A 268 5.41 -1.42 12.24
C HIS A 268 6.88 -1.78 12.38
N SER A 269 7.25 -2.43 13.48
CA SER A 269 8.56 -3.06 13.68
C SER A 269 8.55 -4.46 13.08
N TRP A 270 9.43 -4.69 12.09
CA TRP A 270 9.44 -5.91 11.32
C TRP A 270 10.01 -7.11 12.06
N SER A 271 9.38 -8.26 11.92
CA SER A 271 9.95 -9.58 12.15
C SER A 271 10.06 -10.34 10.82
N VAL A 272 11.05 -11.22 10.70
CA VAL A 272 11.19 -12.05 9.48
C VAL A 272 9.91 -12.88 9.27
N GLY A 273 9.37 -12.84 8.06
CA GLY A 273 8.13 -13.51 7.70
C GLY A 273 6.87 -12.65 7.79
N ASP A 274 6.96 -11.44 8.37
CA ASP A 274 5.82 -10.52 8.39
C ASP A 274 5.43 -10.07 6.98
N ILE A 275 4.13 -9.85 6.78
CA ILE A 275 3.55 -9.21 5.59
C ILE A 275 2.80 -7.97 6.05
N ALA A 276 3.05 -6.84 5.40
CA ALA A 276 2.21 -5.66 5.49
C ALA A 276 1.59 -5.36 4.13
N VAL A 277 0.30 -5.00 4.10
CA VAL A 277 -0.38 -4.49 2.91
C VAL A 277 -1.10 -3.20 3.27
N TRP A 278 -1.02 -2.20 2.38
CA TRP A 278 -1.65 -0.89 2.61
C TRP A 278 -2.34 -0.37 1.37
N ASP A 279 -3.36 0.46 1.60
CA ASP A 279 -4.15 1.13 0.56
C ASP A 279 -3.53 2.50 0.20
N ASN A 280 -2.84 2.56 -0.92
CA ASN A 280 -2.22 3.80 -1.41
C ASN A 280 -3.24 4.92 -1.74
N ARG A 281 -4.53 4.60 -1.78
CA ARG A 281 -5.57 5.59 -2.07
C ARG A 281 -5.92 6.47 -0.87
N CYS A 282 -5.51 6.03 0.34
CA CYS A 282 -5.80 6.74 1.59
C CYS A 282 -4.69 6.68 2.65
N VAL A 283 -3.56 6.02 2.36
CA VAL A 283 -2.44 5.85 3.29
C VAL A 283 -1.15 6.36 2.65
N MET A 284 -0.38 7.15 3.39
CA MET A 284 1.04 7.39 3.10
C MET A 284 1.91 6.48 3.95
N HIS A 285 3.12 6.24 3.49
CA HIS A 285 4.09 5.45 4.24
C HIS A 285 5.51 5.97 4.06
N ARG A 286 6.41 5.52 4.96
CA ARG A 286 7.85 5.77 4.85
C ARG A 286 8.64 4.67 5.54
N ALA A 287 9.88 4.46 5.10
CA ALA A 287 10.87 3.70 5.84
C ALA A 287 11.46 4.54 6.98
N ARG A 288 11.76 3.93 8.11
CA ARG A 288 12.56 4.59 9.16
C ARG A 288 14.04 4.32 8.92
N PRO A 289 14.93 5.28 9.26
CA PRO A 289 16.36 5.08 9.18
C PRO A 289 16.83 3.87 10.01
N TYR A 290 17.85 3.20 9.55
CA TYR A 290 18.52 2.09 10.23
C TYR A 290 20.01 2.11 9.91
N ASP A 291 20.81 1.30 10.61
CA ASP A 291 22.23 1.13 10.29
C ASP A 291 22.39 0.41 8.95
N THR A 292 22.84 1.13 7.92
CA THR A 292 22.97 0.63 6.54
C THR A 292 24.10 -0.39 6.37
N ASN A 293 24.94 -0.61 7.40
CA ASN A 293 25.87 -1.73 7.44
C ASN A 293 25.18 -3.05 7.83
N GLN A 294 23.91 -2.99 8.25
CA GLN A 294 23.10 -4.17 8.53
C GLN A 294 22.18 -4.46 7.32
N PRO A 295 22.05 -5.73 6.91
CA PRO A 295 21.19 -6.06 5.78
C PRO A 295 19.71 -5.86 6.14
N ARG A 296 18.98 -5.20 5.25
CA ARG A 296 17.52 -5.09 5.26
C ARG A 296 16.99 -5.46 3.90
N ILE A 297 16.30 -6.60 3.83
CA ILE A 297 15.76 -7.13 2.58
C ILE A 297 14.25 -7.33 2.75
N LEU A 298 13.47 -6.54 2.05
CA LEU A 298 12.03 -6.71 1.93
C LEU A 298 11.69 -7.08 0.48
N ARG A 299 10.65 -7.87 0.29
CA ARG A 299 10.11 -8.15 -1.03
C ARG A 299 8.83 -7.37 -1.22
N ALA A 300 8.84 -6.45 -2.18
CA ALA A 300 7.73 -5.58 -2.51
C ALA A 300 6.88 -6.17 -3.63
N SER A 301 5.55 -6.10 -3.48
CA SER A 301 4.59 -6.25 -4.56
C SER A 301 3.77 -4.97 -4.63
N ARG A 302 3.57 -4.43 -5.83
CA ARG A 302 2.77 -3.24 -6.05
C ARG A 302 1.60 -3.58 -6.95
N ILE A 303 0.41 -3.11 -6.57
CA ILE A 303 -0.83 -3.35 -7.27
C ILE A 303 -1.21 -2.08 -8.04
N SER A 304 -1.37 -2.20 -9.34
CA SER A 304 -1.80 -1.12 -10.23
C SER A 304 -3.20 -0.65 -9.85
N GLY A 305 -3.42 0.64 -9.96
CA GLY A 305 -4.76 1.20 -9.81
C GLY A 305 -5.65 0.94 -11.01
N GLU A 306 -6.94 1.11 -10.83
CA GLU A 306 -7.92 1.11 -11.90
C GLU A 306 -7.86 2.46 -12.64
N PRO A 307 -7.87 2.47 -14.01
CA PRO A 307 -7.80 3.72 -14.78
C PRO A 307 -8.91 4.71 -14.43
N GLU A 308 -10.09 4.23 -14.06
CA GLU A 308 -11.28 5.04 -13.75
C GLU A 308 -11.07 5.94 -12.52
N SER A 309 -10.20 5.55 -11.59
CA SER A 309 -9.95 6.27 -10.34
C SER A 309 -8.50 6.75 -10.16
N GLU A 310 -7.54 6.07 -10.80
CA GLU A 310 -6.12 6.30 -10.55
C GLU A 310 -5.36 6.94 -11.72
N LEU A 311 -5.96 7.00 -12.93
CA LEU A 311 -5.35 7.68 -14.07
C LEU A 311 -5.46 9.20 -13.88
N ALA A 312 -4.34 9.90 -14.09
CA ALA A 312 -4.30 11.36 -14.04
C ALA A 312 -3.79 11.96 -15.35
N PRO A 313 -4.27 13.15 -15.75
CA PRO A 313 -3.69 13.88 -16.86
C PRO A 313 -2.24 14.28 -16.53
N THR A 314 -1.38 14.25 -17.54
CA THR A 314 0.06 14.58 -17.39
C THR A 314 0.39 15.88 -18.10
N PHE A 315 1.35 16.61 -17.54
CA PHE A 315 1.85 17.88 -18.06
C PHE A 315 3.37 17.86 -18.13
N ALA A 316 3.97 18.76 -18.92
CA ALA A 316 5.41 18.80 -19.07
C ALA A 316 6.13 18.88 -17.70
N ASP A 317 7.04 17.96 -17.45
CA ASP A 317 7.95 18.02 -16.31
C ASP A 317 9.32 18.51 -16.77
N HIS A 318 9.57 19.81 -16.57
CA HIS A 318 10.83 20.43 -16.99
C HIS A 318 12.05 19.88 -16.25
N ARG A 319 11.87 19.17 -15.12
CA ARG A 319 12.94 18.50 -14.37
C ARG A 319 13.46 17.25 -15.07
N ALA A 320 12.65 16.71 -15.98
CA ALA A 320 13.03 15.59 -16.82
C ALA A 320 13.76 16.03 -18.12
N SER A 321 14.00 17.34 -18.34
CA SER A 321 14.56 17.85 -19.59
C SER A 321 15.93 17.27 -19.96
N ASP A 322 16.76 17.00 -18.94
CA ASP A 322 18.10 16.45 -19.12
C ASP A 322 18.14 14.93 -19.07
N PHE A 323 16.99 14.30 -18.80
CA PHE A 323 16.87 12.85 -18.74
C PHE A 323 17.04 12.21 -20.14
N ARG A 324 17.81 11.14 -20.20
CA ARG A 324 18.07 10.37 -21.42
C ARG A 324 17.72 8.90 -21.16
N PRO A 325 16.51 8.45 -21.54
CA PRO A 325 16.11 7.07 -21.34
C PRO A 325 17.04 6.10 -22.07
N SER A 326 17.37 4.99 -21.44
CA SER A 326 18.06 3.89 -22.10
C SER A 326 17.14 3.23 -23.12
N SER A 327 17.72 2.64 -24.19
CA SER A 327 16.94 1.91 -25.20
C SER A 327 16.11 0.72 -24.64
N ASN A 328 16.39 0.30 -23.42
CA ASN A 328 15.72 -0.81 -22.74
C ASN A 328 14.66 -0.34 -21.72
N ASN A 329 14.44 0.96 -21.59
CA ASN A 329 13.46 1.50 -20.65
C ASN A 329 12.09 1.70 -21.31
N GLU A 330 11.26 0.66 -21.28
CA GLU A 330 9.89 0.71 -21.83
C GLU A 330 9.01 1.73 -21.11
N PHE A 331 9.27 2.03 -19.81
CA PHE A 331 8.49 3.03 -19.07
C PHE A 331 8.76 4.46 -19.53
N ALA A 332 9.93 4.73 -20.06
CA ALA A 332 10.26 6.04 -20.61
C ALA A 332 9.61 6.28 -21.99
N LEU A 333 9.43 5.22 -22.78
CA LEU A 333 9.08 5.32 -24.20
C LEU A 333 7.60 5.04 -24.51
N SER A 334 6.87 4.33 -23.63
CA SER A 334 5.44 4.05 -23.86
C SER A 334 4.60 5.32 -23.67
N SER A 335 3.96 5.77 -24.72
CA SER A 335 3.03 6.92 -24.78
C SER A 335 1.71 6.61 -24.06
#